data_29a706a19d65e0e48d731f3e8e16f174
#
_entry.id   29a706a19d65e0e48d731f3e8e16f174
#
_cell.length_a   1.000
_cell.length_b   1.000
_cell.length_c   1.000
_cell.angle_alpha   90.00
_cell.angle_beta   90.00
_cell.angle_gamma   90.00
#
_symmetry.space_group_name_H-M   'P 1'
#
loop_
_entity.id
_entity.type
_entity.pdbx_description
1 polymer ?
#
loop_
_entity_poly.entity_id
_entity_poly.type
_entity_poly.pdbx_seq_one_letter_code
_entity_poly.pdbx_strand_id
1 'polypeptide(L)'
;MPALADENIFAYSYGSETLPKGASEAYVWITDRRDKNLGEYNAQDYQLEVEHGLDDNFQGSLYLTFQSNHIKGLSPELGDIDRNFAFNGANGSLKWALSSPYTSPIGVAVYLEPGFARYNAKSGERQTKLFLESKLLLQKNFMDDKLVLVGNITAEQEFEHEGGGEWESELELEGSTGLAYNIAPGLHLGGELRYTAAYENFPNEFHRSDYALFAGPAVHYTTRRWWATLSYQQQVAGGPDVRSRNLNLADYTRQEVRLKLGYNF
;
A
#
# COMPACT_ATOMS: atom_id res chain seq x y z
N MET A 1 26.29 10.39 12.41
CA MET A 1 26.12 9.81 11.07
C MET A 1 24.76 10.29 10.63
N PRO A 2 24.54 10.77 9.41
CA PRO A 2 23.17 11.04 8.97
C PRO A 2 22.41 9.73 9.09
N ALA A 3 21.32 9.73 9.83
CA ALA A 3 20.33 8.66 9.74
C ALA A 3 19.90 8.65 8.27
N LEU A 4 20.07 7.53 7.59
CA LEU A 4 19.40 7.33 6.31
C LEU A 4 17.92 7.37 6.66
N ALA A 5 17.20 8.32 6.09
CA ALA A 5 15.75 8.37 6.22
C ALA A 5 15.21 7.02 5.77
N ASP A 6 14.52 6.32 6.64
CA ASP A 6 13.99 5.00 6.36
C ASP A 6 12.47 5.05 6.47
N GLU A 7 11.84 5.54 5.40
CA GLU A 7 10.39 5.64 5.31
C GLU A 7 9.71 4.27 5.17
N ASN A 8 10.49 3.22 4.92
CA ASN A 8 10.03 1.88 4.57
C ASN A 8 10.06 0.87 5.73
N ILE A 9 10.06 1.34 7.00
CA ILE A 9 10.00 0.46 8.19
C ILE A 9 8.76 -0.46 8.14
N PHE A 10 7.69 0.00 7.50
CA PHE A 10 6.43 -0.72 7.38
C PHE A 10 6.13 -1.06 5.93
N ALA A 11 5.24 -2.03 5.74
CA ALA A 11 4.88 -2.48 4.40
C ALA A 11 3.71 -1.67 3.79
N TYR A 12 2.78 -1.21 4.62
CA TYR A 12 1.56 -0.51 4.19
C TYR A 12 1.50 0.93 4.69
N SER A 13 2.10 1.21 5.84
CA SER A 13 2.18 2.56 6.39
C SER A 13 3.50 3.21 6.02
N TYR A 14 3.46 4.49 5.66
CA TYR A 14 4.64 5.25 5.24
C TYR A 14 5.12 6.20 6.33
N GLY A 15 6.43 6.39 6.44
CA GLY A 15 7.04 7.47 7.21
C GLY A 15 6.86 8.83 6.52
N SER A 16 7.08 9.90 7.29
CA SER A 16 7.01 11.29 6.78
C SER A 16 8.32 11.79 6.17
N GLU A 17 9.37 10.99 6.19
CA GLU A 17 10.70 11.35 5.71
C GLU A 17 10.77 11.31 4.18
N THR A 18 11.70 12.06 3.63
CA THR A 18 12.03 12.08 2.20
C THR A 18 13.51 11.74 2.01
N LEU A 19 13.86 11.22 0.85
CA LEU A 19 15.26 11.05 0.47
C LEU A 19 15.97 12.43 0.45
N PRO A 20 17.20 12.51 0.95
CA PRO A 20 18.02 13.71 0.83
C PRO A 20 18.22 14.11 -0.63
N LYS A 21 18.40 15.39 -0.89
CA LYS A 21 18.65 15.92 -2.24
C LYS A 21 19.78 15.17 -2.95
N GLY A 22 19.45 14.63 -4.15
CA GLY A 22 20.38 13.91 -5.02
C GLY A 22 20.60 12.45 -4.63
N ALA A 23 20.03 11.96 -3.53
CA ALA A 23 20.00 10.54 -3.21
C ALA A 23 18.97 9.81 -4.07
N SER A 24 19.25 8.56 -4.37
CA SER A 24 18.33 7.70 -5.13
C SER A 24 18.21 6.35 -4.48
N GLU A 25 17.03 5.77 -4.61
CA GLU A 25 16.70 4.44 -4.15
C GLU A 25 15.95 3.68 -5.25
N ALA A 26 16.21 2.39 -5.35
CA ALA A 26 15.39 1.48 -6.17
C ALA A 26 14.95 0.32 -5.31
N TYR A 27 13.68 -0.06 -5.42
CA TYR A 27 13.17 -1.20 -4.69
C TYR A 27 12.09 -1.97 -5.43
N VAL A 28 11.90 -3.20 -4.99
CA VAL A 28 10.83 -4.07 -5.43
C VAL A 28 9.97 -4.44 -4.24
N TRP A 29 8.66 -4.51 -4.44
CA TRP A 29 7.76 -5.14 -3.50
C TRP A 29 6.92 -6.21 -4.17
N ILE A 30 6.66 -7.25 -3.39
CA ILE A 30 5.84 -8.38 -3.78
C ILE A 30 4.78 -8.54 -2.70
N THR A 31 3.52 -8.47 -3.08
CA THR A 31 2.38 -8.74 -2.20
C THR A 31 1.70 -10.02 -2.65
N ASP A 32 1.68 -11.02 -1.79
CA ASP A 32 0.93 -12.26 -1.99
C ASP A 32 -0.38 -12.13 -1.21
N ARG A 33 -1.51 -12.24 -1.91
CA ARG A 33 -2.88 -12.11 -1.38
C ARG A 33 -3.62 -13.42 -1.56
N ARG A 34 -4.19 -13.93 -0.47
CA ARG A 34 -4.81 -15.26 -0.45
C ARG A 34 -6.14 -15.29 0.26
N ASP A 35 -6.91 -16.28 -0.14
CA ASP A 35 -8.17 -16.70 0.46
C ASP A 35 -9.27 -15.64 0.40
N LYS A 36 -10.20 -15.85 -0.48
CA LYS A 36 -11.51 -15.21 -0.50
C LYS A 36 -12.60 -16.20 -0.10
N ASN A 37 -13.82 -15.73 -0.05
CA ASN A 37 -14.97 -16.49 0.46
C ASN A 37 -15.36 -17.71 -0.40
N LEU A 38 -15.10 -17.65 -1.71
CA LEU A 38 -15.42 -18.68 -2.69
C LEU A 38 -14.21 -19.09 -3.49
N GLY A 39 -14.20 -20.38 -3.92
CA GLY A 39 -13.21 -20.89 -4.85
C GLY A 39 -11.79 -20.84 -4.31
N GLU A 40 -10.85 -20.79 -5.24
CA GLU A 40 -9.42 -20.59 -4.98
C GLU A 40 -9.04 -19.19 -5.41
N TYR A 41 -8.44 -18.41 -4.50
CA TYR A 41 -7.92 -17.08 -4.78
C TYR A 41 -6.49 -16.96 -4.35
N ASN A 42 -5.61 -16.72 -5.31
CA ASN A 42 -4.20 -16.39 -5.10
C ASN A 42 -3.80 -15.31 -6.10
N ALA A 43 -3.48 -14.13 -5.61
CA ALA A 43 -3.00 -13.02 -6.43
C ALA A 43 -1.67 -12.53 -5.88
N GLN A 44 -0.74 -12.20 -6.80
CA GLN A 44 0.53 -11.59 -6.46
C GLN A 44 0.67 -10.28 -7.23
N ASP A 45 0.89 -9.20 -6.48
CA ASP A 45 1.22 -7.90 -7.04
C ASP A 45 2.72 -7.68 -6.92
N TYR A 46 3.32 -7.17 -7.99
CA TYR A 46 4.74 -6.82 -8.06
C TYR A 46 4.85 -5.36 -8.44
N GLN A 47 5.72 -4.63 -7.76
CA GLN A 47 6.06 -3.25 -8.10
C GLN A 47 7.56 -3.07 -8.16
N LEU A 48 8.02 -2.43 -9.22
CA LEU A 48 9.38 -1.93 -9.37
C LEU A 48 9.32 -0.42 -9.22
N GLU A 49 10.13 0.13 -8.35
CA GLU A 49 10.11 1.55 -8.03
C GLU A 49 11.51 2.13 -8.04
N VAL A 50 11.61 3.37 -8.54
CA VAL A 50 12.80 4.20 -8.42
C VAL A 50 12.39 5.53 -7.84
N GLU A 51 13.06 5.95 -6.77
CA GLU A 51 12.87 7.21 -6.07
C GLU A 51 14.08 8.10 -6.20
N HIS A 52 13.85 9.41 -6.19
CA HIS A 52 14.91 10.42 -6.21
C HIS A 52 14.54 11.62 -5.35
N GLY A 53 15.47 12.01 -4.46
CA GLY A 53 15.40 13.25 -3.69
C GLY A 53 15.66 14.46 -4.58
N LEU A 54 14.60 15.19 -4.94
CA LEU A 54 14.66 16.40 -5.76
C LEU A 54 15.17 17.60 -4.95
N ASP A 55 14.78 17.65 -3.67
CA ASP A 55 15.29 18.56 -2.66
C ASP A 55 15.28 17.84 -1.31
N ASP A 56 15.83 18.43 -0.25
CA ASP A 56 15.95 17.81 1.09
C ASP A 56 14.59 17.47 1.73
N ASN A 57 13.51 18.08 1.25
CA ASN A 57 12.16 17.85 1.73
C ASN A 57 11.18 17.47 0.60
N PHE A 58 11.68 17.13 -0.58
CA PHE A 58 10.84 16.84 -1.73
C PHE A 58 11.45 15.71 -2.57
N GLN A 59 10.68 14.64 -2.78
CA GLN A 59 11.07 13.51 -3.63
C GLN A 59 10.01 13.17 -4.64
N GLY A 60 10.43 12.50 -5.71
CA GLY A 60 9.58 11.93 -6.73
C GLY A 60 9.94 10.49 -7.02
N SER A 61 8.95 9.70 -7.42
CA SER A 61 9.11 8.29 -7.74
C SER A 61 8.43 7.92 -9.05
N LEU A 62 8.90 6.83 -9.66
CA LEU A 62 8.26 6.19 -10.81
C LEU A 62 8.14 4.70 -10.54
N TYR A 63 6.99 4.13 -10.93
CA TYR A 63 6.63 2.75 -10.66
C TYR A 63 6.23 2.02 -11.93
N LEU A 64 6.58 0.73 -11.98
CA LEU A 64 6.00 -0.24 -12.91
C LEU A 64 5.37 -1.36 -12.11
N THR A 65 4.11 -1.67 -12.40
CA THR A 65 3.37 -2.71 -11.68
C THR A 65 3.06 -3.90 -12.58
N PHE A 66 3.13 -5.09 -11.98
CA PHE A 66 2.80 -6.35 -12.62
C PHE A 66 1.92 -7.18 -11.69
N GLN A 67 1.17 -8.12 -12.25
CA GLN A 67 0.27 -8.96 -11.49
C GLN A 67 0.27 -10.40 -11.98
N SER A 68 0.16 -11.34 -11.03
CA SER A 68 -0.19 -12.74 -11.30
C SER A 68 -1.51 -13.05 -10.59
N ASN A 69 -2.41 -13.77 -11.26
CA ASN A 69 -3.69 -14.18 -10.70
C ASN A 69 -3.96 -15.65 -11.01
N HIS A 70 -4.18 -16.43 -9.97
CA HIS A 70 -4.67 -17.81 -10.05
C HIS A 70 -5.99 -17.86 -9.29
N ILE A 71 -7.09 -17.66 -10.02
CA ILE A 71 -8.44 -17.51 -9.45
C ILE A 71 -9.34 -18.56 -10.11
N LYS A 72 -10.04 -19.37 -9.30
CA LYS A 72 -10.97 -20.39 -9.78
C LYS A 72 -12.23 -20.40 -8.95
N GLY A 73 -13.39 -20.40 -9.63
CA GLY A 73 -14.68 -20.53 -8.98
C GLY A 73 -15.03 -19.40 -8.01
N LEU A 74 -14.47 -18.19 -8.21
CA LEU A 74 -14.74 -17.03 -7.35
C LEU A 74 -16.21 -16.59 -7.48
N SER A 75 -16.72 -16.57 -8.71
CA SER A 75 -18.12 -16.29 -9.04
C SER A 75 -18.55 -17.13 -10.23
N PRO A 76 -19.83 -17.54 -10.32
CA PRO A 76 -20.35 -18.22 -11.53
C PRO A 76 -20.30 -17.36 -12.80
N GLU A 77 -20.28 -16.05 -12.64
CA GLU A 77 -20.26 -15.06 -13.74
C GLU A 77 -18.84 -14.75 -14.19
N LEU A 78 -17.86 -14.88 -13.30
CA LEU A 78 -16.45 -14.71 -13.57
C LEU A 78 -15.85 -16.05 -13.94
N GLY A 79 -15.25 -16.14 -15.11
CA GLY A 79 -14.47 -17.32 -15.50
C GLY A 79 -13.23 -17.50 -14.63
N ASP A 80 -12.61 -18.67 -14.70
CA ASP A 80 -11.32 -18.91 -14.10
C ASP A 80 -10.26 -18.01 -14.74
N ILE A 81 -9.37 -17.43 -13.91
CA ILE A 81 -8.27 -16.57 -14.36
C ILE A 81 -6.95 -17.25 -14.01
N ASP A 82 -6.14 -17.50 -15.02
CA ASP A 82 -4.76 -17.97 -14.87
C ASP A 82 -3.82 -17.02 -15.61
N ARG A 83 -3.21 -16.13 -14.87
CA ARG A 83 -2.32 -15.08 -15.40
C ARG A 83 -1.02 -15.05 -14.65
N ASN A 84 0.10 -15.11 -15.37
CA ASN A 84 1.43 -15.07 -14.81
C ASN A 84 2.14 -13.79 -15.21
N PHE A 85 2.64 -13.03 -14.22
CA PHE A 85 3.52 -11.88 -14.34
C PHE A 85 3.18 -10.94 -15.52
N ALA A 86 1.94 -10.49 -15.58
CA ALA A 86 1.47 -9.58 -16.62
C ALA A 86 1.69 -8.12 -16.18
N PHE A 87 2.09 -7.27 -17.11
CA PHE A 87 2.16 -5.83 -16.88
C PHE A 87 0.78 -5.29 -16.52
N ASN A 88 0.68 -4.69 -15.35
CA ASN A 88 -0.57 -4.13 -14.83
C ASN A 88 -0.67 -2.62 -15.06
N GLY A 89 0.38 -1.86 -14.80
CA GLY A 89 0.29 -0.40 -14.90
C GLY A 89 1.60 0.32 -14.61
N ALA A 90 1.48 1.65 -14.58
CA ALA A 90 2.57 2.54 -14.21
C ALA A 90 2.02 3.75 -13.44
N ASN A 91 2.77 4.19 -12.44
CA ASN A 91 2.43 5.29 -11.56
C ASN A 91 3.62 6.22 -11.43
N GLY A 92 3.36 7.44 -10.97
CA GLY A 92 4.40 8.35 -10.54
C GLY A 92 3.98 9.08 -9.28
N SER A 93 4.89 9.34 -8.35
CA SER A 93 4.53 10.03 -7.12
C SER A 93 5.39 11.25 -6.83
N LEU A 94 4.83 12.13 -6.01
CA LEU A 94 5.50 13.25 -5.40
C LEU A 94 5.21 13.21 -3.88
N LYS A 95 6.26 13.36 -3.08
CA LYS A 95 6.16 13.45 -1.62
C LYS A 95 6.85 14.71 -1.14
N TRP A 96 6.17 15.47 -0.31
CA TRP A 96 6.69 16.70 0.29
C TRP A 96 6.62 16.62 1.81
N ALA A 97 7.80 16.59 2.46
CA ALA A 97 7.94 16.66 3.91
C ALA A 97 7.75 18.10 4.37
N LEU A 98 6.69 18.35 5.14
CA LEU A 98 6.36 19.66 5.72
C LEU A 98 7.07 19.90 7.05
N SER A 99 7.35 18.82 7.80
CA SER A 99 8.15 18.85 9.03
C SER A 99 8.85 17.50 9.23
N SER A 100 10.04 17.56 9.85
CA SER A 100 10.86 16.38 10.14
C SER A 100 10.52 15.80 11.51
N PRO A 101 10.39 14.47 11.67
CA PRO A 101 10.16 13.84 12.97
C PRO A 101 11.34 13.94 13.93
N TYR A 102 12.53 14.33 13.44
CA TYR A 102 13.74 14.48 14.24
C TYR A 102 13.91 15.88 14.85
N THR A 103 13.33 16.89 14.21
CA THR A 103 13.50 18.31 14.62
C THR A 103 12.21 18.96 15.06
N SER A 104 11.07 18.33 14.82
CA SER A 104 9.74 18.81 15.18
C SER A 104 9.04 17.81 16.11
N PRO A 105 8.03 18.23 16.87
CA PRO A 105 7.25 17.33 17.73
C PRO A 105 6.58 16.17 16.99
N ILE A 106 6.29 16.38 15.69
CA ILE A 106 5.72 15.41 14.76
C ILE A 106 6.23 15.69 13.36
N GLY A 107 6.62 14.66 12.63
CA GLY A 107 6.87 14.70 11.20
C GLY A 107 5.58 14.66 10.42
N VAL A 108 5.46 15.49 9.41
CA VAL A 108 4.28 15.59 8.53
C VAL A 108 4.74 15.62 7.09
N ALA A 109 4.13 14.82 6.24
CA ALA A 109 4.31 14.91 4.80
C ALA A 109 2.97 14.75 4.06
N VAL A 110 2.93 15.28 2.85
CA VAL A 110 1.86 15.05 1.89
C VAL A 110 2.41 14.26 0.71
N TYR A 111 1.55 13.43 0.13
CA TYR A 111 1.91 12.53 -0.95
C TYR A 111 0.81 12.52 -2.00
N LEU A 112 1.19 12.48 -3.27
CA LEU A 112 0.30 12.44 -4.40
C LEU A 112 0.82 11.45 -5.45
N GLU A 113 -0.03 10.53 -5.91
CA GLU A 113 0.31 9.50 -6.88
C GLU A 113 -0.80 9.33 -7.93
N PRO A 114 -0.67 9.91 -9.12
CA PRO A 114 -1.44 9.53 -10.28
C PRO A 114 -0.93 8.22 -10.88
N GLY A 115 -1.85 7.40 -11.39
CA GLY A 115 -1.48 6.16 -12.03
C GLY A 115 -2.57 5.57 -12.89
N PHE A 116 -2.21 4.46 -13.55
CA PHE A 116 -3.15 3.64 -14.28
C PHE A 116 -2.91 2.15 -14.05
N ALA A 117 -3.98 1.34 -14.10
CA ALA A 117 -3.92 -0.10 -14.02
C ALA A 117 -4.84 -0.76 -15.06
N ARG A 118 -4.52 -2.01 -15.42
CA ARG A 118 -5.19 -2.79 -16.46
C ARG A 118 -6.02 -3.94 -15.94
N TYR A 119 -5.90 -4.23 -14.66
CA TYR A 119 -6.62 -5.34 -14.03
C TYR A 119 -7.20 -4.89 -12.71
N ASN A 120 -8.42 -5.33 -12.45
CA ASN A 120 -9.09 -5.10 -11.18
C ASN A 120 -8.37 -5.85 -10.05
N ALA A 121 -8.04 -5.16 -8.99
CA ALA A 121 -7.29 -5.72 -7.87
C ALA A 121 -8.12 -6.75 -7.07
N LYS A 122 -9.45 -6.62 -7.08
CA LYS A 122 -10.37 -7.49 -6.33
C LYS A 122 -10.75 -8.76 -7.11
N SER A 123 -11.07 -8.63 -8.40
CA SER A 123 -11.54 -9.73 -9.26
C SER A 123 -10.45 -10.33 -10.15
N GLY A 124 -9.41 -9.57 -10.49
CA GLY A 124 -8.39 -9.96 -11.45
C GLY A 124 -8.82 -9.77 -12.91
N GLU A 125 -10.00 -9.25 -13.18
CA GLU A 125 -10.50 -9.01 -14.53
C GLU A 125 -9.76 -7.90 -15.24
N ARG A 126 -9.91 -7.87 -16.57
CA ARG A 126 -9.31 -6.82 -17.37
C ARG A 126 -10.19 -5.58 -17.38
N GLN A 127 -9.59 -4.46 -17.01
CA GLN A 127 -10.21 -3.15 -17.00
C GLN A 127 -9.23 -2.08 -17.46
N THR A 128 -9.70 -0.84 -17.55
CA THR A 128 -8.85 0.35 -17.57
C THR A 128 -9.18 1.16 -16.33
N LYS A 129 -8.24 1.25 -15.39
CA LYS A 129 -8.35 2.06 -14.18
C LYS A 129 -7.40 3.25 -14.28
N LEU A 130 -7.92 4.45 -14.08
CA LEU A 130 -7.16 5.66 -13.81
C LEU A 130 -7.38 6.05 -12.35
N PHE A 131 -6.35 6.42 -11.64
CA PHE A 131 -6.48 6.79 -10.24
C PHE A 131 -5.58 7.95 -9.84
N LEU A 132 -5.99 8.61 -8.76
CA LEU A 132 -5.22 9.62 -8.06
C LEU A 132 -5.27 9.32 -6.57
N GLU A 133 -4.15 8.86 -6.03
CA GLU A 133 -4.00 8.64 -4.61
C GLU A 133 -3.39 9.87 -3.94
N SER A 134 -3.92 10.24 -2.78
CA SER A 134 -3.44 11.35 -1.95
C SER A 134 -3.30 10.88 -0.52
N LYS A 135 -2.16 11.17 0.13
CA LYS A 135 -1.92 10.78 1.53
C LYS A 135 -1.48 11.96 2.38
N LEU A 136 -1.96 11.95 3.63
CA LEU A 136 -1.36 12.67 4.74
C LEU A 136 -0.56 11.68 5.59
N LEU A 137 0.73 11.92 5.72
CA LEU A 137 1.67 11.06 6.43
C LEU A 137 2.10 11.74 7.72
N LEU A 138 1.95 11.05 8.84
CA LEU A 138 2.31 11.51 10.17
C LEU A 138 3.32 10.54 10.77
N GLN A 139 4.34 11.08 11.43
CA GLN A 139 5.36 10.27 12.10
C GLN A 139 5.80 10.90 13.41
N LYS A 140 5.96 10.08 14.42
CA LYS A 140 6.55 10.48 15.69
C LYS A 140 7.54 9.45 16.18
N ASN A 141 8.74 9.94 16.48
CA ASN A 141 9.81 9.14 17.06
C ASN A 141 9.86 9.37 18.56
N PHE A 142 10.16 8.32 19.33
CA PHE A 142 10.30 8.31 20.78
C PHE A 142 11.55 7.55 21.16
N MET A 143 12.04 7.74 22.41
CA MET A 143 13.14 6.99 23.00
C MET A 143 14.44 7.10 22.17
N ASP A 144 14.81 8.32 21.77
CA ASP A 144 15.96 8.58 20.90
C ASP A 144 15.88 7.75 19.60
N ASP A 145 14.77 7.88 18.87
CA ASP A 145 14.44 7.24 17.60
C ASP A 145 14.34 5.69 17.63
N LYS A 146 14.30 5.08 18.82
CA LYS A 146 14.14 3.63 18.94
C LYS A 146 12.71 3.16 18.73
N LEU A 147 11.73 3.99 19.03
CA LEU A 147 10.32 3.66 18.85
C LEU A 147 9.73 4.62 17.83
N VAL A 148 9.28 4.09 16.72
CA VAL A 148 8.69 4.83 15.59
C VAL A 148 7.21 4.53 15.52
N LEU A 149 6.39 5.58 15.56
CA LEU A 149 4.96 5.54 15.33
C LEU A 149 4.65 6.30 14.04
N VAL A 150 3.96 5.68 13.11
CA VAL A 150 3.44 6.32 11.91
C VAL A 150 1.92 6.24 11.87
N GLY A 151 1.29 7.18 11.18
CA GLY A 151 -0.14 7.17 10.88
C GLY A 151 -0.38 7.81 9.53
N ASN A 152 -1.18 7.16 8.68
CA ASN A 152 -1.52 7.68 7.37
C ASN A 152 -3.03 7.79 7.20
N ILE A 153 -3.44 8.80 6.46
CA ILE A 153 -4.80 8.95 5.94
C ILE A 153 -4.65 9.02 4.43
N THR A 154 -5.27 8.09 3.73
CA THR A 154 -5.22 7.96 2.28
C THR A 154 -6.61 8.16 1.69
N ALA A 155 -6.69 8.86 0.58
CA ALA A 155 -7.84 8.94 -0.29
C ALA A 155 -7.40 8.64 -1.72
N GLU A 156 -7.95 7.60 -2.33
CA GLU A 156 -7.73 7.24 -3.72
C GLU A 156 -9.03 7.44 -4.51
N GLN A 157 -9.02 8.35 -5.46
CA GLN A 157 -10.12 8.51 -6.42
C GLN A 157 -9.81 7.65 -7.64
N GLU A 158 -10.73 6.77 -7.95
CA GLU A 158 -10.64 5.82 -9.04
C GLU A 158 -11.68 6.10 -10.13
N PHE A 159 -11.28 5.88 -11.36
CA PHE A 159 -12.15 5.86 -12.54
C PHE A 159 -11.89 4.56 -13.29
N GLU A 160 -12.89 3.72 -13.36
CA GLU A 160 -12.79 2.37 -13.92
C GLU A 160 -13.69 2.22 -15.15
N HIS A 161 -13.19 1.47 -16.12
CA HIS A 161 -13.92 1.13 -17.35
C HIS A 161 -13.69 -0.32 -17.70
N GLU A 162 -14.74 -1.10 -17.68
CA GLU A 162 -14.73 -2.52 -18.03
C GLU A 162 -15.43 -2.76 -19.37
N GLY A 163 -14.80 -3.54 -20.25
CA GLY A 163 -15.39 -4.27 -21.37
C GLY A 163 -16.38 -3.56 -22.31
N GLY A 164 -16.41 -2.21 -22.40
CA GLY A 164 -17.35 -1.43 -23.22
C GLY A 164 -18.56 -0.90 -22.44
N GLY A 165 -18.52 -0.97 -21.10
CA GLY A 165 -19.47 -0.32 -20.18
C GLY A 165 -19.28 1.21 -20.12
N GLU A 166 -19.95 1.84 -19.18
CA GLU A 166 -19.71 3.26 -18.81
C GLU A 166 -18.52 3.36 -17.87
N TRP A 167 -17.99 4.57 -17.70
CA TRP A 167 -16.98 4.85 -16.67
C TRP A 167 -17.66 4.88 -15.30
N GLU A 168 -17.14 4.10 -14.38
CA GLU A 168 -17.55 4.08 -13.00
C GLU A 168 -16.54 4.84 -12.17
N SER A 169 -16.95 5.41 -11.04
CA SER A 169 -16.06 6.11 -10.13
C SER A 169 -16.20 5.57 -8.71
N GLU A 170 -15.08 5.35 -8.07
CA GLU A 170 -14.99 4.89 -6.68
C GLU A 170 -14.03 5.79 -5.90
N LEU A 171 -14.34 6.04 -4.63
CA LEU A 171 -13.42 6.64 -3.68
C LEU A 171 -13.04 5.58 -2.64
N GLU A 172 -11.77 5.21 -2.58
CA GLU A 172 -11.25 4.41 -1.48
C GLU A 172 -10.65 5.32 -0.40
N LEU A 173 -11.08 5.13 0.85
CA LEU A 173 -10.51 5.80 2.02
C LEU A 173 -9.78 4.77 2.88
N GLU A 174 -8.51 5.04 3.18
CA GLU A 174 -7.72 4.19 4.06
C GLU A 174 -7.15 4.99 5.24
N GLY A 175 -7.20 4.38 6.42
CA GLY A 175 -6.46 4.84 7.58
C GLY A 175 -5.51 3.73 8.04
N SER A 176 -4.21 4.01 8.10
CA SER A 176 -3.24 3.03 8.58
C SER A 176 -2.35 3.59 9.70
N THR A 177 -1.83 2.70 10.52
CA THR A 177 -0.87 3.03 11.57
C THR A 177 0.12 1.89 11.77
N GLY A 178 1.36 2.24 12.03
CA GLY A 178 2.43 1.31 12.33
C GLY A 178 3.20 1.74 13.58
N LEU A 179 3.54 0.76 14.43
CA LEU A 179 4.41 0.95 15.59
C LEU A 179 5.55 -0.05 15.51
N ALA A 180 6.81 0.44 15.51
CA ALA A 180 7.98 -0.41 15.45
C ALA A 180 9.04 0.01 16.46
N TYR A 181 9.72 -0.98 17.05
CA TYR A 181 10.78 -0.78 18.01
C TYR A 181 12.10 -1.33 17.44
N ASN A 182 13.16 -0.51 17.50
CA ASN A 182 14.52 -0.90 17.13
C ASN A 182 15.12 -1.80 18.22
N ILE A 183 15.21 -3.10 17.94
CA ILE A 183 15.69 -4.12 18.90
C ILE A 183 17.20 -4.38 18.79
N ALA A 184 17.80 -4.04 17.64
CA ALA A 184 19.23 -4.13 17.37
C ALA A 184 19.58 -3.15 16.23
N PRO A 185 20.86 -2.78 16.04
CA PRO A 185 21.25 -1.87 14.98
C PRO A 185 20.67 -2.28 13.61
N GLY A 186 19.82 -1.43 13.04
CA GLY A 186 19.14 -1.64 11.77
C GLY A 186 17.97 -2.64 11.80
N LEU A 187 17.61 -3.25 12.93
CA LEU A 187 16.54 -4.23 13.03
C LEU A 187 15.36 -3.68 13.83
N HIS A 188 14.23 -3.52 13.16
CA HIS A 188 12.96 -3.10 13.77
C HIS A 188 11.96 -4.26 13.78
N LEU A 189 11.28 -4.41 14.92
CA LEU A 189 10.11 -5.28 15.04
C LEU A 189 8.91 -4.44 15.39
N GLY A 190 7.79 -4.69 14.71
CA GLY A 190 6.60 -3.90 14.89
C GLY A 190 5.33 -4.59 14.44
N GLY A 191 4.31 -3.79 14.28
CA GLY A 191 3.02 -4.21 13.73
C GLY A 191 2.32 -3.04 13.06
N GLU A 192 1.36 -3.39 12.20
CA GLU A 192 0.55 -2.46 11.46
C GLU A 192 -0.94 -2.77 11.65
N LEU A 193 -1.74 -1.72 11.62
CA LEU A 193 -3.19 -1.76 11.54
C LEU A 193 -3.62 -0.93 10.33
N ARG A 194 -4.50 -1.48 9.49
CA ARG A 194 -4.98 -0.82 8.27
C ARG A 194 -6.50 -1.02 8.14
N TYR A 195 -7.22 0.09 8.10
CA TYR A 195 -8.66 0.12 7.79
C TYR A 195 -8.84 0.70 6.40
N THR A 196 -9.57 0.02 5.53
CA THR A 196 -9.93 0.48 4.19
C THR A 196 -11.43 0.42 4.00
N ALA A 197 -12.00 1.34 3.23
CA ALA A 197 -13.42 1.41 2.92
C ALA A 197 -13.64 2.03 1.55
N ALA A 198 -14.50 1.41 0.74
CA ALA A 198 -14.86 1.88 -0.58
C ALA A 198 -16.22 2.62 -0.57
N TYR A 199 -16.33 3.60 -1.46
CA TYR A 199 -17.51 4.45 -1.68
C TYR A 199 -17.76 4.53 -3.18
N GLU A 200 -18.75 3.80 -3.66
CA GLU A 200 -19.11 3.77 -5.07
C GLU A 200 -19.81 5.05 -5.53
N ASN A 201 -19.75 5.32 -6.85
CA ASN A 201 -20.39 6.45 -7.52
C ASN A 201 -20.00 7.84 -6.98
N PHE A 202 -18.84 7.95 -6.30
CA PHE A 202 -18.35 9.24 -5.82
C PHE A 202 -17.99 10.17 -7.00
N PRO A 203 -18.32 11.49 -6.98
CA PRO A 203 -18.89 12.26 -5.86
C PRO A 203 -20.43 12.33 -5.82
N ASN A 204 -21.15 11.61 -6.70
CA ASN A 204 -22.60 11.70 -6.78
C ASN A 204 -23.29 11.09 -5.55
N GLU A 205 -22.68 10.05 -5.00
CA GLU A 205 -23.12 9.38 -3.78
C GLU A 205 -21.96 9.28 -2.80
N PHE A 206 -22.25 9.32 -1.50
CA PHE A 206 -21.27 9.08 -0.44
C PHE A 206 -21.82 8.01 0.50
N HIS A 207 -21.92 6.80 -0.06
CA HIS A 207 -22.38 5.62 0.67
C HIS A 207 -21.27 4.57 0.66
N ARG A 208 -20.86 4.12 1.86
CA ARG A 208 -19.84 3.09 1.99
C ARG A 208 -20.39 1.76 1.49
N SER A 209 -19.83 1.22 0.41
CA SER A 209 -20.18 -0.08 -0.15
C SER A 209 -19.58 -1.22 0.67
N ASP A 210 -18.30 -1.10 1.06
CA ASP A 210 -17.57 -2.14 1.76
C ASP A 210 -16.49 -1.58 2.69
N TYR A 211 -15.93 -2.44 3.54
CA TYR A 211 -14.76 -2.13 4.36
C TYR A 211 -14.05 -3.40 4.83
N ALA A 212 -12.76 -3.25 5.16
CA ALA A 212 -11.98 -4.25 5.86
C ALA A 212 -11.01 -3.62 6.86
N LEU A 213 -10.69 -4.36 7.92
CA LEU A 213 -9.68 -4.03 8.90
C LEU A 213 -8.64 -5.15 8.92
N PHE A 214 -7.40 -4.80 8.66
CA PHE A 214 -6.25 -5.70 8.69
C PHE A 214 -5.34 -5.36 9.86
N ALA A 215 -4.72 -6.39 10.44
CA ALA A 215 -3.70 -6.22 11.47
C ALA A 215 -2.63 -7.31 11.33
N GLY A 216 -1.40 -6.97 11.66
CA GLY A 216 -0.34 -7.97 11.64
C GLY A 216 1.05 -7.44 11.97
N PRO A 217 2.01 -8.37 12.15
CA PRO A 217 3.38 -8.03 12.45
C PRO A 217 4.14 -7.53 11.22
N ALA A 218 5.14 -6.70 11.47
CA ALA A 218 6.13 -6.24 10.50
C ALA A 218 7.53 -6.38 11.07
N VAL A 219 8.47 -6.74 10.21
CA VAL A 219 9.90 -6.78 10.50
C VAL A 219 10.64 -6.00 9.43
N HIS A 220 11.56 -5.15 9.85
CA HIS A 220 12.38 -4.36 8.94
C HIS A 220 13.85 -4.46 9.33
N TYR A 221 14.70 -4.66 8.33
CA TYR A 221 16.15 -4.68 8.50
C TYR A 221 16.81 -3.76 7.49
N THR A 222 17.63 -2.84 7.97
CA THR A 222 18.36 -1.88 7.13
C THR A 222 19.85 -1.92 7.36
N THR A 223 20.60 -1.70 6.29
CA THR A 223 22.03 -1.47 6.25
C THR A 223 22.32 -0.10 5.62
N ARG A 224 23.58 0.20 5.30
CA ARG A 224 23.91 1.45 4.62
C ARG A 224 23.41 1.53 3.17
N ARG A 225 23.20 0.38 2.50
CA ARG A 225 22.91 0.34 1.07
C ARG A 225 21.63 -0.39 0.73
N TRP A 226 21.22 -1.32 1.53
CA TRP A 226 20.00 -2.10 1.24
C TRP A 226 19.21 -2.32 2.51
N TRP A 227 17.94 -2.50 2.31
CA TRP A 227 16.98 -2.78 3.35
C TRP A 227 15.95 -3.81 2.89
N ALA A 228 15.27 -4.42 3.85
CA ALA A 228 14.19 -5.35 3.61
C ALA A 228 13.10 -5.17 4.65
N THR A 229 11.84 -5.16 4.22
CA THR A 229 10.66 -5.15 5.08
C THR A 229 9.77 -6.33 4.73
N LEU A 230 9.39 -7.10 5.73
CA LEU A 230 8.42 -8.18 5.61
C LEU A 230 7.25 -7.91 6.55
N SER A 231 6.03 -7.92 6.03
CA SER A 231 4.80 -7.80 6.81
C SER A 231 3.82 -8.91 6.46
N TYR A 232 3.13 -9.39 7.47
CA TYR A 232 1.96 -10.26 7.35
C TYR A 232 0.75 -9.50 7.85
N GLN A 233 -0.32 -9.48 7.09
CA GLN A 233 -1.58 -8.85 7.43
C GLN A 233 -2.70 -9.88 7.41
N GLN A 234 -3.49 -9.93 8.47
CA GLN A 234 -4.68 -10.75 8.60
C GLN A 234 -5.89 -9.83 8.64
N GLN A 235 -6.91 -10.10 7.82
CA GLN A 235 -8.21 -9.43 7.99
C GLN A 235 -8.83 -9.86 9.32
N VAL A 236 -9.11 -8.89 10.20
CA VAL A 236 -9.64 -9.12 11.55
C VAL A 236 -11.10 -8.68 11.69
N ALA A 237 -11.56 -7.79 10.81
CA ALA A 237 -12.96 -7.39 10.68
C ALA A 237 -13.24 -6.91 9.25
N GLY A 238 -14.52 -6.91 8.83
CA GLY A 238 -14.95 -6.40 7.52
C GLY A 238 -16.46 -6.56 7.32
N GLY A 239 -16.96 -5.94 6.26
CA GLY A 239 -18.36 -6.02 5.86
C GLY A 239 -18.73 -5.03 4.74
N PRO A 240 -19.93 -5.15 4.17
CA PRO A 240 -20.85 -6.27 4.37
C PRO A 240 -20.41 -7.54 3.63
N ASP A 241 -20.52 -8.68 4.26
CA ASP A 241 -20.41 -9.99 3.59
C ASP A 241 -21.40 -10.96 4.25
N VAL A 242 -22.41 -11.36 3.48
CA VAL A 242 -23.50 -12.25 3.95
C VAL A 242 -23.04 -13.65 4.31
N ARG A 243 -21.85 -14.07 3.85
CA ARG A 243 -21.31 -15.42 4.07
C ARG A 243 -20.32 -15.49 5.22
N SER A 244 -19.63 -14.39 5.46
CA SER A 244 -18.62 -14.28 6.53
C SER A 244 -19.09 -13.27 7.58
N ARG A 245 -19.49 -13.74 8.75
CA ARG A 245 -20.18 -12.92 9.77
C ARG A 245 -19.40 -11.66 10.22
N ASN A 246 -18.07 -11.69 10.18
CA ASN A 246 -17.22 -10.64 10.75
C ASN A 246 -16.11 -10.19 9.80
N LEU A 247 -15.98 -10.80 8.61
CA LEU A 247 -14.97 -10.47 7.61
C LEU A 247 -15.66 -10.12 6.30
N ASN A 248 -15.02 -9.31 5.48
CA ASN A 248 -15.41 -9.09 4.09
C ASN A 248 -14.46 -9.88 3.18
N LEU A 249 -14.80 -11.12 2.87
CA LEU A 249 -14.05 -11.99 1.97
C LEU A 249 -14.63 -12.02 0.56
N ALA A 250 -15.68 -11.25 0.29
CA ALA A 250 -16.18 -11.00 -1.06
C ALA A 250 -15.23 -10.06 -1.80
N ASP A 251 -14.90 -8.93 -1.19
CA ASP A 251 -14.11 -7.87 -1.81
C ASP A 251 -12.61 -7.97 -1.43
N TYR A 252 -12.30 -8.33 -0.19
CA TYR A 252 -10.94 -8.39 0.33
C TYR A 252 -10.47 -9.82 0.59
N THR A 253 -9.16 -10.01 0.64
CA THR A 253 -8.53 -11.29 1.00
C THR A 253 -8.47 -11.49 2.51
N ARG A 254 -8.38 -12.75 2.94
CA ARG A 254 -8.22 -13.10 4.35
C ARG A 254 -6.84 -12.71 4.87
N GLN A 255 -5.81 -12.88 4.02
CA GLN A 255 -4.43 -12.67 4.42
C GLN A 255 -3.58 -12.11 3.28
N GLU A 256 -2.61 -11.30 3.66
CA GLU A 256 -1.64 -10.69 2.77
C GLU A 256 -0.23 -10.81 3.36
N VAL A 257 0.73 -11.13 2.52
CA VAL A 257 2.17 -11.08 2.87
C VAL A 257 2.84 -10.12 1.92
N ARG A 258 3.52 -9.09 2.42
CA ARG A 258 4.28 -8.16 1.59
C ARG A 258 5.76 -8.19 1.96
N LEU A 259 6.59 -8.42 0.96
CA LEU A 259 8.04 -8.26 1.03
C LEU A 259 8.45 -7.05 0.20
N LYS A 260 9.22 -6.14 0.80
CA LYS A 260 9.88 -5.03 0.13
C LYS A 260 11.40 -5.22 0.23
N LEU A 261 12.13 -4.96 -0.84
CA LEU A 261 13.60 -5.03 -0.88
C LEU A 261 14.11 -3.79 -1.60
N GLY A 262 14.93 -2.99 -0.95
CA GLY A 262 15.46 -1.74 -1.50
C GLY A 262 16.97 -1.62 -1.48
N TYR A 263 17.47 -0.75 -2.37
CA TYR A 263 18.88 -0.45 -2.54
C TYR A 263 19.09 1.05 -2.76
N ASN A 264 19.93 1.64 -1.93
CA ASN A 264 20.32 3.06 -1.97
C ASN A 264 21.60 3.24 -2.80
N PHE A 265 21.63 4.21 -3.72
CA PHE A 265 22.77 4.49 -4.61
C PHE A 265 22.98 5.99 -4.88
#